data_32223467e2bd9d674610731297c176f8
#
_entry.id   32223467e2bd9d674610731297c176f8
#
_cell.length_a   1.000
_cell.length_b   1.000
_cell.length_c   1.000
_cell.angle_alpha   90.00
_cell.angle_beta   90.00
_cell.angle_gamma   90.00
#
_symmetry.space_group_name_H-M   'P 1'
#
loop_
_entity.id
_entity.type
_entity.pdbx_description
1 polymer ?
#
loop_
_entity_poly.entity_id
_entity_poly.type
_entity_poly.pdbx_seq_one_letter_code
_entity_poly.pdbx_strand_id
1 'polypeptide(L)'
;LARLLQPDTRPALEFELPWPWGGERFALNDIRPINHIVGPLGSGKTRLALRIAERFPGAVFLPLDRAEGDATATRLREDAGLRARVDAALAWLVEDGATGSEALVALLAGLEAEGPAAIVVDMVEQGLDHATQEALIAHLRRRGAGARPLFLLTRSSAFLDLAAVGALESILLCPANHSPPTYVAPFEGAPGYEAVATCLATPEVRARTQGVIAWRPTVSDPAG
;
A
#
# COMPACT_ATOMS: atom_id res chain seq x y z
N LEU A 1 -8.79 -28.47 -25.82
CA LEU A 1 -8.01 -27.24 -26.06
C LEU A 1 -8.53 -26.19 -25.09
N ALA A 2 -7.92 -26.12 -23.90
CA ALA A 2 -8.22 -25.13 -22.88
C ALA A 2 -7.83 -23.74 -23.42
N ARG A 3 -8.83 -22.88 -23.60
CA ARG A 3 -8.67 -21.47 -23.85
C ARG A 3 -8.08 -20.87 -22.56
N LEU A 4 -6.77 -20.61 -22.56
CA LEU A 4 -6.10 -19.85 -21.51
C LEU A 4 -6.89 -18.54 -21.35
N LEU A 5 -7.56 -18.40 -20.23
CA LEU A 5 -8.14 -17.12 -19.79
C LEU A 5 -6.97 -16.16 -19.66
N GLN A 6 -6.79 -15.29 -20.64
CA GLN A 6 -5.95 -14.12 -20.47
C GLN A 6 -6.57 -13.32 -19.34
N PRO A 7 -5.79 -12.94 -18.30
CA PRO A 7 -6.31 -12.02 -17.30
C PRO A 7 -6.71 -10.73 -18.03
N ASP A 8 -7.87 -10.19 -17.70
CA ASP A 8 -8.34 -8.88 -18.15
C ASP A 8 -7.27 -7.85 -17.76
N THR A 9 -6.34 -7.60 -18.69
CA THR A 9 -5.28 -6.60 -18.49
C THR A 9 -5.95 -5.24 -18.53
N ARG A 10 -6.15 -4.63 -17.36
CA ARG A 10 -6.52 -3.22 -17.28
C ARG A 10 -5.44 -2.40 -18.00
N PRO A 11 -5.80 -1.26 -18.62
CA PRO A 11 -4.87 -0.50 -19.44
C PRO A 11 -3.60 -0.17 -18.64
N ALA A 12 -2.47 -0.38 -19.26
CA ALA A 12 -1.16 -0.03 -18.70
C ALA A 12 -1.13 1.46 -18.37
N LEU A 13 -0.62 1.78 -17.18
CA LEU A 13 -0.35 3.15 -16.79
C LEU A 13 1.12 3.46 -17.09
N GLU A 14 1.37 4.38 -18.01
CA GLU A 14 2.72 4.81 -18.39
C GLU A 14 3.05 6.20 -17.86
N PHE A 15 4.25 6.37 -17.30
CA PHE A 15 4.74 7.66 -16.81
C PHE A 15 6.27 7.67 -16.69
N GLU A 16 6.84 8.85 -16.53
CA GLU A 16 8.24 9.02 -16.18
C GLU A 16 8.41 8.86 -14.67
N LEU A 17 9.37 8.02 -14.26
CA LEU A 17 9.70 7.81 -12.85
C LEU A 17 10.20 9.13 -12.22
N PRO A 18 9.68 9.46 -11.02
CA PRO A 18 10.14 10.65 -10.31
C PRO A 18 11.53 10.44 -9.70
N TRP A 19 12.15 11.49 -9.20
CA TRP A 19 13.32 11.33 -8.32
C TRP A 19 12.99 10.35 -7.17
N PRO A 20 13.86 9.38 -6.80
CA PRO A 20 15.30 9.30 -7.07
C PRO A 20 15.69 8.59 -8.39
N TRP A 21 14.76 8.18 -9.22
CA TRP A 21 15.03 7.65 -10.55
C TRP A 21 15.37 8.78 -11.53
N GLY A 22 15.95 8.44 -12.65
CA GLY A 22 16.45 9.42 -13.64
C GLY A 22 15.41 9.94 -14.64
N GLY A 23 14.11 9.69 -14.42
CA GLY A 23 13.06 10.09 -15.36
C GLY A 23 12.79 9.03 -16.45
N GLU A 24 13.24 7.80 -16.25
CA GLU A 24 13.00 6.70 -17.19
C GLU A 24 11.50 6.44 -17.36
N ARG A 25 11.08 6.09 -18.55
CA ARG A 25 9.70 5.65 -18.82
C ARG A 25 9.44 4.33 -18.10
N PHE A 26 8.34 4.28 -17.37
CA PHE A 26 7.90 3.13 -16.63
C PHE A 26 6.45 2.81 -16.94
N ALA A 27 6.13 1.52 -17.09
CA ALA A 27 4.78 1.06 -17.37
C ALA A 27 4.32 0.06 -16.28
N LEU A 28 3.19 0.37 -15.66
CA LEU A 28 2.45 -0.58 -14.83
C LEU A 28 1.53 -1.41 -15.72
N ASN A 29 2.01 -2.58 -16.15
CA ASN A 29 1.33 -3.45 -17.10
C ASN A 29 0.44 -4.50 -16.45
N ASP A 30 0.62 -4.77 -15.13
CA ASP A 30 -0.12 -5.75 -14.36
C ASP A 30 -0.76 -5.08 -13.13
N ILE A 31 -1.82 -4.30 -13.39
CA ILE A 31 -2.59 -3.66 -12.32
C ILE A 31 -3.69 -4.61 -11.86
N ARG A 32 -3.59 -5.08 -10.63
CA ARG A 32 -4.52 -6.02 -9.99
C ARG A 32 -5.39 -5.32 -8.96
N PRO A 33 -6.42 -5.98 -8.42
CA PRO A 33 -7.22 -5.46 -7.30
C PRO A 33 -6.40 -5.03 -6.10
N ILE A 34 -5.29 -5.73 -5.80
CA ILE A 34 -4.34 -5.35 -4.75
C ILE A 34 -2.93 -5.34 -5.36
N ASN A 35 -2.23 -4.20 -5.21
CA ASN A 35 -0.86 -4.01 -5.69
C ASN A 35 0.01 -3.56 -4.52
N HIS A 36 0.86 -4.45 -4.03
CA HIS A 36 1.77 -4.15 -2.95
C HIS A 36 3.00 -3.42 -3.47
N ILE A 37 3.37 -2.30 -2.85
CA ILE A 37 4.60 -1.55 -3.16
C ILE A 37 5.55 -1.72 -1.98
N VAL A 38 6.67 -2.40 -2.22
CA VAL A 38 7.63 -2.81 -1.19
C VAL A 38 9.02 -2.30 -1.54
N GLY A 39 9.86 -2.13 -0.55
CA GLY A 39 11.26 -1.74 -0.72
C GLY A 39 11.85 -1.17 0.56
N PRO A 40 13.18 -1.04 0.66
CA PRO A 40 13.84 -0.51 1.85
C PRO A 40 13.54 0.97 2.09
N LEU A 41 13.95 1.49 3.23
CA LEU A 41 13.86 2.92 3.52
C LEU A 41 14.66 3.73 2.48
N GLY A 42 14.07 4.81 1.99
CA GLY A 42 14.73 5.66 0.98
C GLY A 42 14.65 5.17 -0.46
N SER A 43 14.07 4.00 -0.76
CA SER A 43 13.97 3.44 -2.12
C SER A 43 13.01 4.18 -3.06
N GLY A 44 12.35 5.26 -2.63
CA GLY A 44 11.46 6.04 -3.48
C GLY A 44 9.98 5.61 -3.49
N LYS A 45 9.57 4.61 -2.71
CA LYS A 45 8.17 4.08 -2.69
C LYS A 45 7.10 5.18 -2.63
N THR A 46 7.20 6.09 -1.67
CA THR A 46 6.22 7.20 -1.52
C THR A 46 6.19 8.11 -2.75
N ARG A 47 7.35 8.35 -3.38
CA ARG A 47 7.43 9.13 -4.64
C ARG A 47 6.75 8.41 -5.80
N LEU A 48 6.97 7.09 -5.91
CA LEU A 48 6.28 6.25 -6.89
C LEU A 48 4.76 6.26 -6.65
N ALA A 49 4.34 6.09 -5.40
CA ALA A 49 2.94 6.09 -5.02
C ALA A 49 2.23 7.41 -5.37
N LEU A 50 2.85 8.54 -5.07
CA LEU A 50 2.35 9.85 -5.46
C LEU A 50 2.26 9.98 -6.98
N ARG A 51 3.26 9.50 -7.72
CA ARG A 51 3.25 9.52 -9.19
C ARG A 51 2.12 8.64 -9.76
N ILE A 52 1.87 7.47 -9.16
CA ILE A 52 0.73 6.62 -9.54
C ILE A 52 -0.59 7.36 -9.29
N ALA A 53 -0.77 7.97 -8.12
CA ALA A 53 -1.97 8.72 -7.80
C ALA A 53 -2.21 9.91 -8.74
N GLU A 54 -1.15 10.62 -9.14
CA GLU A 54 -1.23 11.73 -10.10
C GLU A 54 -1.59 11.28 -11.52
N ARG A 55 -1.11 10.12 -11.93
CA ARG A 55 -1.23 9.64 -13.31
C ARG A 55 -2.40 8.69 -13.55
N PHE A 56 -2.88 8.02 -12.50
CA PHE A 56 -4.05 7.17 -12.61
C PHE A 56 -5.33 8.03 -12.55
N PRO A 57 -6.13 8.09 -13.61
CA PRO A 57 -7.32 8.95 -13.65
C PRO A 57 -8.31 8.61 -12.52
N GLY A 58 -8.66 9.60 -11.70
CA GLY A 58 -9.59 9.42 -10.59
C GLY A 58 -9.00 8.67 -9.38
N ALA A 59 -7.69 8.50 -9.30
CA ALA A 59 -7.07 7.95 -8.10
C ALA A 59 -7.00 8.96 -6.96
N VAL A 60 -7.02 8.46 -5.73
CA VAL A 60 -6.83 9.23 -4.50
C VAL A 60 -5.65 8.66 -3.72
N PHE A 61 -4.82 9.56 -3.17
CA PHE A 61 -3.71 9.22 -2.29
C PHE A 61 -4.12 9.40 -0.83
N LEU A 62 -3.93 8.35 -0.02
CA LEU A 62 -4.10 8.38 1.43
C LEU A 62 -2.71 8.46 2.09
N PRO A 63 -2.37 9.61 2.69
CA PRO A 63 -1.04 9.84 3.26
C PRO A 63 -0.86 9.10 4.60
N LEU A 64 0.37 9.18 5.13
CA LEU A 64 0.76 8.53 6.38
C LEU A 64 0.02 9.12 7.60
N ASP A 65 -0.19 10.44 7.59
CA ASP A 65 -0.84 11.24 8.64
C ASP A 65 -2.38 11.27 8.53
N ARG A 66 -2.97 10.35 7.77
CA ARG A 66 -4.43 10.26 7.50
C ARG A 66 -5.32 10.19 8.75
N ALA A 67 -4.78 9.76 9.88
CA ALA A 67 -5.48 9.69 11.17
C ALA A 67 -5.34 10.96 12.01
N GLU A 68 -4.53 11.94 11.58
CA GLU A 68 -4.30 13.16 12.33
C GLU A 68 -5.44 14.18 12.11
N GLY A 69 -5.80 14.86 13.18
CA GLY A 69 -6.85 15.90 13.16
C GLY A 69 -8.28 15.39 12.97
N ASP A 70 -9.22 16.31 12.80
CA ASP A 70 -10.67 16.04 12.78
C ASP A 70 -11.27 15.76 11.39
N ALA A 71 -10.45 15.70 10.35
CA ALA A 71 -10.92 15.60 8.97
C ALA A 71 -11.75 14.32 8.73
N THR A 72 -11.32 13.18 9.24
CA THR A 72 -12.05 11.90 9.15
C THR A 72 -13.38 11.98 9.90
N ALA A 73 -13.37 12.46 11.13
CA ALA A 73 -14.58 12.59 11.95
C ALA A 73 -15.60 13.56 11.31
N THR A 74 -15.13 14.65 10.73
CA THR A 74 -15.97 15.61 10.01
C THR A 74 -16.61 14.96 8.79
N ARG A 75 -15.81 14.28 7.97
CA ARG A 75 -16.30 13.59 6.77
C ARG A 75 -17.34 12.51 7.11
N LEU A 76 -17.13 11.73 8.16
CA LEU A 76 -18.09 10.71 8.59
C LEU A 76 -19.38 11.31 9.19
N ARG A 77 -19.34 12.55 9.70
CA ARG A 77 -20.56 13.26 10.14
C ARG A 77 -21.37 13.82 8.97
N GLU A 78 -20.71 14.23 7.91
CA GLU A 78 -21.32 14.85 6.72
C GLU A 78 -21.84 13.81 5.72
N ASP A 79 -21.22 12.61 5.65
CA ASP A 79 -21.58 11.53 4.73
C ASP A 79 -22.09 10.30 5.52
N ALA A 80 -23.41 10.22 5.70
CA ALA A 80 -24.07 9.10 6.39
C ALA A 80 -23.89 7.76 5.65
N GLY A 81 -23.79 7.78 4.31
CA GLY A 81 -23.53 6.59 3.50
C GLY A 81 -22.14 6.04 3.72
N LEU A 82 -21.13 6.92 3.71
CA LEU A 82 -19.75 6.54 4.03
C LEU A 82 -19.65 6.00 5.46
N ARG A 83 -20.29 6.68 6.41
CA ARG A 83 -20.33 6.23 7.80
C ARG A 83 -20.89 4.82 7.92
N ALA A 84 -22.01 4.52 7.30
CA ALA A 84 -22.63 3.19 7.35
C ALA A 84 -21.69 2.11 6.77
N ARG A 85 -20.98 2.41 5.66
CA ARG A 85 -19.99 1.48 5.07
C ARG A 85 -18.81 1.25 6.00
N VAL A 86 -18.28 2.31 6.61
CA VAL A 86 -17.16 2.22 7.55
C VAL A 86 -17.57 1.42 8.80
N ASP A 87 -18.74 1.69 9.36
CA ASP A 87 -19.24 0.98 10.53
C ASP A 87 -19.45 -0.51 10.23
N ALA A 88 -19.97 -0.85 9.05
CA ALA A 88 -20.11 -2.25 8.61
C ALA A 88 -18.77 -2.96 8.41
N ALA A 89 -17.82 -2.31 7.76
CA ALA A 89 -16.47 -2.86 7.57
C ALA A 89 -15.75 -3.04 8.91
N LEU A 90 -15.85 -2.06 9.81
CA LEU A 90 -15.26 -2.12 11.14
C LEU A 90 -15.86 -3.26 11.96
N ALA A 91 -17.19 -3.44 11.96
CA ALA A 91 -17.86 -4.53 12.67
C ALA A 91 -17.35 -5.89 12.19
N TRP A 92 -17.28 -6.08 10.86
CA TRP A 92 -16.73 -7.30 10.28
C TRP A 92 -15.27 -7.57 10.70
N LEU A 93 -14.41 -6.53 10.65
CA LEU A 93 -13.01 -6.64 11.03
C LEU A 93 -12.84 -6.99 12.52
N VAL A 94 -13.66 -6.40 13.40
CA VAL A 94 -13.64 -6.68 14.83
C VAL A 94 -14.08 -8.13 15.12
N GLU A 95 -15.08 -8.65 14.41
CA GLU A 95 -15.47 -10.05 14.48
C GLU A 95 -14.34 -11.00 14.04
N ASP A 96 -13.49 -10.56 13.09
CA ASP A 96 -12.31 -11.29 12.60
C ASP A 96 -11.03 -11.01 13.43
N GLY A 97 -11.16 -10.37 14.59
CA GLY A 97 -10.10 -10.19 15.59
C GLY A 97 -9.35 -8.85 15.53
N ALA A 98 -9.80 -7.90 14.70
CA ALA A 98 -9.19 -6.57 14.68
C ALA A 98 -9.50 -5.75 15.94
N THR A 99 -8.57 -4.88 16.32
CA THR A 99 -8.78 -3.87 17.35
C THR A 99 -9.29 -2.57 16.70
N GLY A 100 -10.46 -2.10 17.13
CA GLY A 100 -10.99 -0.80 16.71
C GLY A 100 -10.07 0.34 17.16
N SER A 101 -9.65 1.19 16.22
CA SER A 101 -8.78 2.33 16.50
C SER A 101 -9.09 3.50 15.55
N GLU A 102 -8.69 4.72 15.92
CA GLU A 102 -8.81 5.89 15.06
C GLU A 102 -8.04 5.70 13.73
N ALA A 103 -6.86 5.06 13.80
CA ALA A 103 -6.07 4.76 12.61
C ALA A 103 -6.82 3.81 11.64
N LEU A 104 -7.49 2.78 12.16
CA LEU A 104 -8.30 1.87 11.35
C LEU A 104 -9.52 2.60 10.77
N VAL A 105 -10.23 3.40 11.56
CA VAL A 105 -11.38 4.18 11.09
C VAL A 105 -10.98 5.16 10.00
N ALA A 106 -9.87 5.87 10.15
CA ALA A 106 -9.36 6.80 9.15
C ALA A 106 -8.99 6.08 7.83
N LEU A 107 -8.36 4.90 7.94
CA LEU A 107 -8.05 4.07 6.78
C LEU A 107 -9.33 3.59 6.08
N LEU A 108 -10.29 3.06 6.81
CA LEU A 108 -11.57 2.60 6.27
C LEU A 108 -12.35 3.74 5.62
N ALA A 109 -12.35 4.95 6.19
CA ALA A 109 -13.01 6.11 5.59
C ALA A 109 -12.43 6.46 4.19
N GLY A 110 -11.13 6.19 3.97
CA GLY A 110 -10.52 6.29 2.66
C GLY A 110 -10.87 5.13 1.74
N LEU A 111 -10.79 3.89 2.27
CA LEU A 111 -11.04 2.67 1.50
C LEU A 111 -12.49 2.48 1.11
N GLU A 112 -13.45 2.94 1.91
CA GLU A 112 -14.89 2.83 1.66
C GLU A 112 -15.49 4.05 0.94
N ALA A 113 -14.66 5.06 0.63
CA ALA A 113 -15.10 6.23 -0.13
C ALA A 113 -15.59 5.84 -1.52
N GLU A 114 -16.75 6.34 -1.93
CA GLU A 114 -17.24 6.23 -3.30
C GLU A 114 -16.58 7.27 -4.20
N GLY A 115 -16.49 6.96 -5.48
CA GLY A 115 -15.96 7.86 -6.51
C GLY A 115 -14.54 7.59 -6.97
N PRO A 116 -13.51 7.37 -6.10
CA PRO A 116 -12.17 7.09 -6.58
C PRO A 116 -12.09 5.85 -7.47
N ALA A 117 -11.42 5.98 -8.62
CA ALA A 117 -11.19 4.86 -9.54
C ALA A 117 -10.06 3.93 -9.07
N ALA A 118 -9.15 4.45 -8.25
CA ALA A 118 -8.10 3.70 -7.56
C ALA A 118 -7.77 4.39 -6.23
N ILE A 119 -7.18 3.65 -5.29
CA ILE A 119 -6.70 4.21 -4.03
C ILE A 119 -5.25 3.82 -3.83
N VAL A 120 -4.42 4.81 -3.50
CA VAL A 120 -3.01 4.64 -3.18
C VAL A 120 -2.83 4.95 -1.70
N VAL A 121 -2.32 4.01 -0.91
CA VAL A 121 -2.19 4.14 0.54
C VAL A 121 -0.72 4.11 0.95
N ASP A 122 -0.23 5.17 1.59
CA ASP A 122 1.12 5.15 2.16
C ASP A 122 1.10 4.45 3.53
N MET A 123 1.99 3.45 3.71
CA MET A 123 2.14 2.67 4.93
C MET A 123 0.78 2.21 5.48
N VAL A 124 0.16 1.28 4.75
CA VAL A 124 -1.21 0.81 5.04
C VAL A 124 -1.36 0.26 6.47
N GLU A 125 -0.31 -0.32 7.02
CA GLU A 125 -0.25 -0.88 8.37
C GLU A 125 -0.05 0.16 9.49
N GLN A 126 0.07 1.45 9.17
CA GLN A 126 0.38 2.48 10.16
C GLN A 126 -0.70 2.59 11.24
N GLY A 127 -0.27 2.43 12.51
CA GLY A 127 -1.14 2.50 13.68
C GLY A 127 -2.04 1.28 13.90
N LEU A 128 -1.80 0.18 13.15
CA LEU A 128 -2.54 -1.08 13.27
C LEU A 128 -1.69 -2.15 13.96
N ASP A 129 -2.28 -2.88 14.89
CA ASP A 129 -1.66 -4.07 15.49
C ASP A 129 -1.66 -5.27 14.53
N HIS A 130 -1.02 -6.36 14.93
CA HIS A 130 -0.85 -7.56 14.10
C HIS A 130 -2.19 -8.15 13.65
N ALA A 131 -3.09 -8.42 14.59
CA ALA A 131 -4.38 -9.04 14.29
C ALA A 131 -5.24 -8.16 13.38
N THR A 132 -5.21 -6.84 13.58
CA THR A 132 -5.90 -5.88 12.73
C THR A 132 -5.35 -5.88 11.30
N GLN A 133 -4.03 -6.01 11.13
CA GLN A 133 -3.41 -6.09 9.80
C GLN A 133 -3.82 -7.37 9.07
N GLU A 134 -3.83 -8.51 9.74
CA GLU A 134 -4.27 -9.80 9.18
C GLU A 134 -5.75 -9.76 8.79
N ALA A 135 -6.62 -9.28 9.68
CA ALA A 135 -8.04 -9.13 9.39
C ALA A 135 -8.29 -8.18 8.21
N LEU A 136 -7.55 -7.06 8.15
CA LEU A 136 -7.72 -6.08 7.09
C LEU A 136 -7.32 -6.65 5.72
N ILE A 137 -6.18 -7.30 5.59
CA ILE A 137 -5.79 -7.89 4.30
C ILE A 137 -6.74 -9.02 3.87
N ALA A 138 -7.23 -9.83 4.82
CA ALA A 138 -8.25 -10.84 4.55
C ALA A 138 -9.55 -10.20 4.03
N HIS A 139 -9.98 -9.10 4.64
CA HIS A 139 -11.13 -8.31 4.19
C HIS A 139 -10.93 -7.76 2.75
N LEU A 140 -9.77 -7.17 2.46
CA LEU A 140 -9.47 -6.62 1.15
C LEU A 140 -9.43 -7.68 0.04
N ARG A 141 -8.95 -8.89 0.34
CA ARG A 141 -8.92 -10.04 -0.58
C ARG A 141 -10.31 -10.50 -1.01
N ARG A 142 -11.34 -10.27 -0.20
CA ARG A 142 -12.75 -10.63 -0.52
C ARG A 142 -13.38 -9.74 -1.58
N ARG A 143 -12.79 -8.61 -1.94
CA ARG A 143 -13.36 -7.64 -2.88
C ARG A 143 -13.50 -8.17 -4.32
N GLY A 144 -12.77 -9.24 -4.68
CA GLY A 144 -12.86 -9.90 -5.97
C GLY A 144 -12.19 -9.16 -7.13
N ALA A 145 -12.18 -9.79 -8.30
CA ALA A 145 -11.44 -9.33 -9.48
C ALA A 145 -11.95 -8.01 -10.07
N GLY A 146 -13.24 -7.70 -9.92
CA GLY A 146 -13.85 -6.45 -10.41
C GLY A 146 -13.64 -5.23 -9.53
N ALA A 147 -13.01 -5.39 -8.35
CA ALA A 147 -12.80 -4.28 -7.44
C ALA A 147 -11.83 -3.22 -8.02
N ARG A 148 -12.04 -1.96 -7.63
CA ARG A 148 -11.08 -0.89 -7.97
C ARG A 148 -9.70 -1.23 -7.44
N PRO A 149 -8.61 -0.90 -8.17
CA PRO A 149 -7.25 -1.16 -7.73
C PRO A 149 -6.90 -0.43 -6.43
N LEU A 150 -6.22 -1.14 -5.54
CA LEU A 150 -5.53 -0.59 -4.39
C LEU A 150 -4.02 -0.69 -4.64
N PHE A 151 -3.28 0.38 -4.38
CA PHE A 151 -1.82 0.41 -4.34
C PHE A 151 -1.41 0.64 -2.88
N LEU A 152 -0.85 -0.38 -2.25
CA LEU A 152 -0.63 -0.42 -0.82
C LEU A 152 0.87 -0.45 -0.54
N LEU A 153 1.42 0.65 -0.02
CA LEU A 153 2.78 0.66 0.46
C LEU A 153 2.80 -0.06 1.80
N THR A 154 3.66 -1.06 1.91
CA THR A 154 3.81 -1.83 3.14
C THR A 154 5.24 -2.25 3.40
N ARG A 155 5.55 -2.48 4.66
CA ARG A 155 6.78 -3.10 5.19
C ARG A 155 6.44 -4.19 6.21
N SER A 156 5.17 -4.57 6.31
CA SER A 156 4.70 -5.55 7.27
C SER A 156 4.52 -6.93 6.64
N SER A 157 5.12 -7.94 7.25
CA SER A 157 4.90 -9.35 6.88
C SER A 157 3.50 -9.84 7.24
N ALA A 158 2.82 -9.23 8.22
CA ALA A 158 1.42 -9.55 8.53
C ALA A 158 0.48 -9.05 7.45
N PHE A 159 0.79 -7.90 6.83
CA PHE A 159 -0.01 -7.34 5.74
C PHE A 159 0.30 -7.99 4.38
N LEU A 160 1.57 -8.25 4.10
CA LEU A 160 2.04 -8.98 2.92
C LEU A 160 2.72 -10.28 3.35
N ASP A 161 1.94 -11.33 3.53
CA ASP A 161 2.44 -12.69 3.64
C ASP A 161 2.72 -13.24 2.24
N LEU A 162 3.99 -13.45 1.92
CA LEU A 162 4.43 -13.92 0.59
C LEU A 162 3.89 -15.30 0.24
N ALA A 163 3.63 -16.16 1.24
CA ALA A 163 3.07 -17.48 1.03
C ALA A 163 1.56 -17.45 0.72
N ALA A 164 0.88 -16.35 1.07
CA ALA A 164 -0.56 -16.19 0.91
C ALA A 164 -0.97 -15.27 -0.26
N VAL A 165 -0.01 -14.75 -1.03
CA VAL A 165 -0.29 -13.87 -2.19
C VAL A 165 -1.05 -14.62 -3.26
N GLY A 166 -2.24 -14.11 -3.58
CA GLY A 166 -3.15 -14.72 -4.56
C GLY A 166 -3.04 -14.14 -5.97
N ALA A 167 -3.81 -14.72 -6.90
CA ALA A 167 -3.84 -14.29 -8.30
C ALA A 167 -4.35 -12.85 -8.50
N LEU A 168 -5.05 -12.28 -7.52
CA LEU A 168 -5.58 -10.91 -7.56
C LEU A 168 -4.62 -9.88 -6.92
N GLU A 169 -3.41 -10.31 -6.61
CA GLU A 169 -2.39 -9.48 -5.97
C GLU A 169 -1.14 -9.40 -6.82
N SER A 170 -0.47 -8.25 -6.85
CA SER A 170 0.85 -8.05 -7.43
C SER A 170 1.82 -7.46 -6.41
N ILE A 171 3.12 -7.71 -6.60
CA ILE A 171 4.17 -7.15 -5.77
C ILE A 171 5.10 -6.35 -6.66
N LEU A 172 5.26 -5.07 -6.35
CA LEU A 172 6.17 -4.15 -6.99
C LEU A 172 7.29 -3.78 -6.03
N LEU A 173 8.50 -4.20 -6.34
CA LEU A 173 9.71 -3.91 -5.56
C LEU A 173 10.35 -2.62 -6.07
N CYS A 174 10.59 -1.67 -5.15
CA CYS A 174 11.46 -0.52 -5.37
C CYS A 174 12.85 -0.82 -4.79
N PRO A 175 13.88 -1.10 -5.61
CA PRO A 175 15.20 -1.49 -5.14
C PRO A 175 15.94 -0.35 -4.42
N ALA A 176 16.87 -0.71 -3.50
CA ALA A 176 17.67 0.26 -2.75
C ALA A 176 18.61 1.10 -3.63
N ASN A 177 19.07 0.54 -4.74
CA ASN A 177 19.97 1.19 -5.69
C ASN A 177 19.27 2.12 -6.68
N HIS A 178 17.98 2.36 -6.49
CA HIS A 178 17.15 3.17 -7.37
C HIS A 178 17.11 2.69 -8.83
N SER A 179 17.33 1.41 -9.09
CA SER A 179 16.93 0.83 -10.37
C SER A 179 15.40 0.92 -10.51
N PRO A 180 14.85 0.94 -11.74
CA PRO A 180 13.41 0.98 -11.94
C PRO A 180 12.68 -0.10 -11.14
N PRO A 181 11.46 0.19 -10.64
CA PRO A 181 10.66 -0.79 -9.91
C PRO A 181 10.37 -2.02 -10.76
N THR A 182 10.36 -3.20 -10.13
CA THR A 182 10.15 -4.47 -10.83
C THR A 182 9.04 -5.29 -10.16
N TYR A 183 8.27 -6.02 -10.97
CA TYR A 183 7.33 -6.99 -10.45
C TYR A 183 8.08 -8.22 -9.91
N VAL A 184 7.63 -8.72 -8.77
CA VAL A 184 8.21 -9.88 -8.09
C VAL A 184 7.15 -10.97 -7.94
N ALA A 185 7.47 -12.18 -8.38
CA ALA A 185 6.61 -13.33 -8.17
C ALA A 185 6.74 -13.85 -6.72
N PRO A 186 5.63 -14.25 -6.06
CA PRO A 186 5.61 -14.58 -4.64
C PRO A 186 6.05 -16.04 -4.36
N PHE A 187 7.19 -16.47 -4.90
CA PHE A 187 7.73 -17.81 -4.61
C PHE A 187 9.26 -17.76 -4.48
N GLU A 188 9.79 -18.61 -3.61
CA GLU A 188 11.22 -18.74 -3.36
C GLU A 188 12.00 -18.99 -4.63
N GLY A 189 13.12 -18.29 -4.78
CA GLY A 189 13.95 -18.35 -5.98
C GLY A 189 13.52 -17.43 -7.13
N ALA A 190 12.36 -16.78 -7.05
CA ALA A 190 11.98 -15.76 -8.03
C ALA A 190 12.91 -14.54 -7.93
N PRO A 191 13.28 -13.90 -9.05
CA PRO A 191 14.05 -12.66 -9.04
C PRO A 191 13.39 -11.60 -8.15
N GLY A 192 14.15 -11.09 -7.17
CA GLY A 192 13.67 -10.07 -6.23
C GLY A 192 12.93 -10.60 -4.99
N TYR A 193 12.59 -11.88 -4.91
CA TYR A 193 11.88 -12.46 -3.77
C TYR A 193 12.59 -12.20 -2.44
N GLU A 194 13.88 -12.51 -2.34
CA GLU A 194 14.67 -12.29 -1.13
C GLU A 194 14.77 -10.80 -0.75
N ALA A 195 14.83 -9.92 -1.75
CA ALA A 195 14.83 -8.48 -1.52
C ALA A 195 13.48 -8.00 -0.95
N VAL A 196 12.36 -8.56 -1.40
CA VAL A 196 11.04 -8.30 -0.81
C VAL A 196 10.98 -8.85 0.61
N ALA A 197 11.34 -10.12 0.81
CA ALA A 197 11.30 -10.77 2.12
C ALA A 197 12.11 -10.01 3.19
N THR A 198 13.30 -9.51 2.82
CA THR A 198 14.14 -8.70 3.73
C THR A 198 13.57 -7.32 4.04
N CYS A 199 12.68 -6.77 3.21
CA CYS A 199 12.03 -5.49 3.46
C CYS A 199 10.83 -5.60 4.41
N LEU A 200 10.30 -6.80 4.61
CA LEU A 200 9.14 -7.06 5.46
C LEU A 200 9.58 -7.32 6.90
N ALA A 201 8.94 -6.66 7.85
CA ALA A 201 9.17 -6.87 9.26
C ALA A 201 7.87 -7.20 9.97
N THR A 202 7.93 -8.01 11.02
CA THR A 202 6.75 -8.24 11.85
C THR A 202 6.32 -6.95 12.55
N PRO A 203 5.04 -6.79 12.90
CA PRO A 203 4.55 -5.61 13.63
C PRO A 203 5.32 -5.35 14.92
N GLU A 204 5.73 -6.40 15.65
CA GLU A 204 6.49 -6.31 16.89
C GLU A 204 7.89 -5.73 16.67
N VAL A 205 8.56 -6.14 15.60
CA VAL A 205 9.89 -5.59 15.21
C VAL A 205 9.74 -4.12 14.83
N ARG A 206 8.69 -3.77 14.10
CA ARG A 206 8.42 -2.38 13.70
C ARG A 206 8.09 -1.47 14.87
N ALA A 207 7.29 -1.95 15.83
CA ALA A 207 6.97 -1.20 17.04
C ALA A 207 8.22 -0.81 17.83
N ARG A 208 9.26 -1.66 17.85
CA ARG A 208 10.56 -1.36 18.49
C ARG A 208 11.36 -0.28 17.77
N THR A 209 11.16 -0.12 16.46
CA THR A 209 11.87 0.86 15.64
C THR A 209 11.06 2.13 15.38
N GLN A 210 9.81 2.17 15.79
CA GLN A 210 8.95 3.35 15.73
C GLN A 210 9.54 4.44 16.63
N GLY A 211 9.86 5.60 16.05
CA GLY A 211 10.50 6.72 16.78
C GLY A 211 12.03 6.73 16.69
N VAL A 212 12.68 5.72 16.14
CA VAL A 212 14.11 5.81 15.77
C VAL A 212 14.21 6.66 14.51
N ILE A 213 14.33 7.96 14.70
CA ILE A 213 14.65 8.89 13.60
C ILE A 213 16.10 8.61 13.23
N ALA A 214 16.34 8.22 11.99
CA ALA A 214 17.70 8.16 11.45
C ALA A 214 18.29 9.57 11.56
N TRP A 215 19.23 9.74 12.47
CA TRP A 215 19.99 11.00 12.61
C TRP A 215 20.69 11.30 11.29
N ARG A 216 20.32 12.40 10.64
CA ARG A 216 21.07 12.93 9.51
C ARG A 216 22.26 13.69 10.08
N PRO A 217 23.51 13.29 9.79
CA PRO A 217 24.64 14.14 10.10
C PRO A 217 24.44 15.47 9.35
N THR A 218 24.41 16.56 10.06
CA THR A 218 24.53 17.89 9.47
C THR A 218 25.89 17.94 8.81
N VAL A 219 25.93 18.07 7.49
CA VAL A 219 27.16 18.41 6.77
C VAL A 219 27.53 19.80 7.28
N SER A 220 28.56 19.86 8.13
CA SER A 220 29.19 21.12 8.50
C SER A 220 29.86 21.63 7.23
N ASP A 221 29.37 22.74 6.72
CA ASP A 221 30.03 23.49 5.67
C ASP A 221 31.44 23.85 6.18
N PRO A 222 32.52 23.51 5.48
CA PRO A 222 33.83 24.00 5.82
C PRO A 222 33.90 25.46 5.33
N ALA A 223 33.51 26.40 6.20
CA ALA A 223 33.73 27.82 5.97
C ALA A 223 35.14 28.20 6.46
N GLY A 224 35.91 28.83 5.58
CA GLY A 224 37.07 29.64 5.92
C GLY A 224 38.37 29.22 5.28
#